data_741b76bf6e7def3168519a3d61ad2fd5
#
_entry.id   741b76bf6e7def3168519a3d61ad2fd5
#
_cell.length_a   1.000
_cell.length_b   1.000
_cell.length_c   1.000
_cell.angle_alpha   90.00
_cell.angle_beta   90.00
_cell.angle_gamma   90.00
#
_symmetry.space_group_name_H-M   'P 1'
#
loop_
_entity.id
_entity.type
_entity.pdbx_description
1 polymer ?
#
loop_
_entity_poly.entity_id
_entity_poly.type
_entity_poly.pdbx_seq_one_letter_code
_entity_poly.pdbx_strand_id
1 'polypeptide(L)'
;MAPRIQGDFRALYDQAGIMVRIDAQHWVKAGIEFSDGHAMLGSVLTDERSDWATANYGHDASDFRLRATVANGVLRLQASADGKLWPLMRLAPFPRASSYLVGPMACTPERAGLKVVFSSFRLTPPLGKDLHDLG
;
A
#
# COMPACT_ATOMS: atom_id res chain seq x y z
N MET A 1 -0.87 6.32 -8.74
CA MET A 1 -0.59 7.05 -7.48
C MET A 1 0.66 6.47 -6.86
N ALA A 2 1.61 7.30 -6.49
CA ALA A 2 2.93 6.84 -6.03
C ALA A 2 3.49 7.75 -4.92
N PRO A 3 2.88 7.78 -3.74
CA PRO A 3 3.39 8.58 -2.64
C PRO A 3 4.72 8.04 -2.13
N ARG A 4 5.58 8.95 -1.68
CA ARG A 4 6.73 8.65 -0.84
C ARG A 4 6.30 8.69 0.62
N ILE A 5 6.72 7.71 1.38
CA ILE A 5 6.29 7.51 2.76
C ILE A 5 7.52 7.36 3.64
N GLN A 6 7.58 8.16 4.71
CA GLN A 6 8.69 8.15 5.66
C GLN A 6 8.14 7.97 7.06
N GLY A 7 8.66 7.00 7.80
CA GLY A 7 8.23 6.71 9.16
C GLY A 7 9.21 5.84 9.92
N ASP A 8 9.09 5.84 11.25
CA ASP A 8 9.89 5.03 12.16
C ASP A 8 9.02 3.90 12.74
N PHE A 9 8.93 2.81 11.99
CA PHE A 9 8.11 1.64 12.35
C PHE A 9 8.89 0.74 13.29
N ARG A 10 8.45 0.59 14.53
CA ARG A 10 9.19 -0.16 15.56
C ARG A 10 8.33 -0.92 16.55
N ALA A 11 7.05 -0.61 16.69
CA ALA A 11 6.13 -1.31 17.57
C ALA A 11 5.19 -2.20 16.75
N LEU A 12 4.70 -3.27 17.38
CA LEU A 12 3.80 -4.22 16.73
C LEU A 12 2.64 -3.49 16.07
N TYR A 13 2.42 -3.79 14.79
CA TYR A 13 1.37 -3.23 13.93
C TYR A 13 1.48 -1.73 13.66
N ASP A 14 2.63 -1.10 13.87
CA ASP A 14 2.89 0.21 13.29
C ASP A 14 2.75 0.11 11.78
N GLN A 15 1.89 0.92 11.16
CA GLN A 15 1.56 0.82 9.75
C GLN A 15 1.49 2.18 9.10
N ALA A 16 1.90 2.24 7.86
CA ALA A 16 1.60 3.35 6.98
C ALA A 16 1.63 2.91 5.52
N GLY A 17 0.81 3.54 4.71
CA GLY A 17 0.71 3.23 3.30
C GLY A 17 -0.42 3.99 2.65
N ILE A 18 -1.15 3.30 1.81
CA ILE A 18 -2.27 3.84 1.05
C ILE A 18 -3.53 3.03 1.30
N MET A 19 -4.67 3.69 1.11
CA MET A 19 -5.96 3.02 1.12
C MET A 19 -6.73 3.39 -0.15
N VAL A 20 -7.35 2.39 -0.75
CA VAL A 20 -8.33 2.55 -1.82
C VAL A 20 -9.66 1.98 -1.30
N ARG A 21 -10.70 2.79 -1.29
CA ARG A 21 -11.98 2.41 -0.67
C ARG A 21 -13.14 2.70 -1.61
N ILE A 22 -14.04 1.74 -1.71
CA ILE A 22 -15.35 1.91 -2.35
C ILE A 22 -16.39 2.21 -1.28
N ASP A 23 -16.51 1.34 -0.29
CA ASP A 23 -17.41 1.45 0.86
C ASP A 23 -16.85 0.67 2.07
N ALA A 24 -17.63 0.50 3.12
CA ALA A 24 -17.19 -0.15 4.35
C ALA A 24 -16.84 -1.64 4.19
N GLN A 25 -17.36 -2.31 3.16
CA GLN A 25 -17.10 -3.72 2.89
C GLN A 25 -16.17 -3.97 1.69
N HIS A 26 -15.72 -2.92 1.00
CA HIS A 26 -14.93 -3.04 -0.23
C HIS A 26 -13.81 -2.01 -0.21
N TRP A 27 -12.63 -2.46 0.23
CA TRP A 27 -11.45 -1.59 0.34
C TRP A 27 -10.18 -2.40 0.38
N VAL A 28 -9.07 -1.74 0.14
CA VAL A 28 -7.73 -2.28 0.35
C VAL A 28 -6.87 -1.26 1.06
N LYS A 29 -6.10 -1.71 2.02
CA LYS A 29 -4.97 -0.95 2.57
C LYS A 29 -3.69 -1.71 2.32
N ALA A 30 -2.62 -0.98 2.05
CA ALA A 30 -1.33 -1.57 1.75
C ALA A 30 -0.20 -0.65 2.17
N GLY A 31 0.90 -1.23 2.61
CA GLY A 31 2.09 -0.48 2.98
C GLY A 31 3.04 -1.29 3.84
N ILE A 32 3.82 -0.58 4.64
CA ILE A 32 4.65 -1.19 5.66
C ILE A 32 3.79 -1.47 6.89
N GLU A 33 3.97 -2.66 7.44
CA GLU A 33 3.39 -3.09 8.71
C GLU A 33 4.48 -3.77 9.51
N PHE A 34 4.75 -3.27 10.71
CA PHE A 34 5.76 -3.88 11.57
C PHE A 34 5.15 -5.04 12.33
N SER A 35 5.61 -6.25 12.03
CA SER A 35 5.17 -7.46 12.73
C SER A 35 6.27 -8.52 12.71
N ASP A 36 6.23 -9.44 13.66
CA ASP A 36 7.24 -10.51 13.79
C ASP A 36 8.68 -9.98 13.88
N GLY A 37 8.85 -8.77 14.45
CA GLY A 37 10.16 -8.14 14.62
C GLY A 37 10.74 -7.51 13.36
N HIS A 38 9.98 -7.41 12.28
CA HIS A 38 10.44 -6.89 11.00
C HIS A 38 9.43 -5.93 10.37
N ALA A 39 9.95 -5.05 9.51
CA ALA A 39 9.11 -4.28 8.61
C ALA A 39 8.65 -5.19 7.47
N MET A 40 7.36 -5.40 7.38
CA MET A 40 6.74 -6.26 6.38
C MET A 40 6.03 -5.40 5.32
N LEU A 41 6.04 -5.84 4.08
CA LEU A 41 5.04 -5.39 3.12
C LEU A 41 3.74 -6.10 3.45
N GLY A 42 2.72 -5.33 3.80
CA GLY A 42 1.43 -5.86 4.19
C GLY A 42 0.29 -5.30 3.37
N SER A 43 -0.72 -6.10 3.16
CA SER A 43 -1.97 -5.65 2.56
C SER A 43 -3.15 -6.39 3.16
N VAL A 44 -4.24 -5.65 3.33
CA VAL A 44 -5.54 -6.23 3.67
C VAL A 44 -6.50 -5.80 2.58
N LEU A 45 -7.05 -6.77 1.88
CA LEU A 45 -8.09 -6.56 0.89
C LEU A 45 -9.40 -7.08 1.44
N THR A 46 -10.39 -6.21 1.52
CA THR A 46 -11.72 -6.54 2.00
C THR A 46 -12.71 -6.46 0.84
N ASP A 47 -13.36 -7.57 0.57
CA ASP A 47 -14.48 -7.72 -0.34
C ASP A 47 -15.53 -8.55 0.42
N GLU A 48 -16.25 -7.89 1.32
CA GLU A 48 -17.10 -8.45 2.37
C GLU A 48 -16.30 -9.26 3.40
N ARG A 49 -15.34 -10.05 2.97
CA ARG A 49 -14.38 -10.77 3.80
C ARG A 49 -12.99 -10.17 3.59
N SER A 50 -12.19 -10.21 4.65
CA SER A 50 -10.83 -9.67 4.62
C SER A 50 -9.80 -10.75 4.35
N ASP A 51 -8.84 -10.40 3.52
CA ASP A 51 -7.71 -11.22 3.11
C ASP A 51 -6.44 -10.44 3.48
N TRP A 52 -5.61 -10.99 4.34
CA TRP A 52 -4.41 -10.36 4.85
C TRP A 52 -3.18 -11.12 4.37
N ALA A 53 -2.22 -10.40 3.81
CA ALA A 53 -0.96 -10.97 3.34
C ALA A 53 0.21 -10.10 3.79
N THR A 54 1.30 -10.74 4.19
CA THR A 54 2.55 -10.07 4.55
C THR A 54 3.74 -10.79 3.94
N ALA A 55 4.79 -10.01 3.68
CA ALA A 55 6.10 -10.52 3.26
C ALA A 55 7.19 -9.60 3.80
N ASN A 56 8.36 -10.14 4.07
CA ASN A 56 9.49 -9.32 4.51
C ASN A 56 9.84 -8.30 3.44
N TYR A 57 9.97 -7.03 3.82
CA TYR A 57 10.30 -5.98 2.86
C TYR A 57 11.75 -6.08 2.36
N GLY A 58 12.69 -6.35 3.25
CA GLY A 58 14.09 -6.54 2.88
C GLY A 58 14.86 -5.27 2.48
N HIS A 59 14.28 -4.10 2.66
CA HIS A 59 14.87 -2.79 2.39
C HIS A 59 14.65 -1.84 3.56
N ASP A 60 15.18 -0.62 3.47
CA ASP A 60 14.93 0.42 4.47
C ASP A 60 13.47 0.83 4.43
N ALA A 61 12.72 0.43 5.46
CA ALA A 61 11.30 0.74 5.57
C ALA A 61 11.01 2.16 6.06
N SER A 62 12.03 2.90 6.53
CA SER A 62 11.83 4.27 6.97
C SER A 62 11.57 5.26 5.82
N ASP A 63 11.85 4.85 4.60
CA ASP A 63 11.66 5.66 3.40
C ASP A 63 11.34 4.75 2.21
N PHE A 64 10.10 4.72 1.81
CA PHE A 64 9.63 3.85 0.72
C PHE A 64 8.57 4.53 -0.12
N ARG A 65 8.27 3.95 -1.27
CA ARG A 65 7.22 4.42 -2.16
C ARG A 65 6.27 3.30 -2.50
N LEU A 66 5.00 3.66 -2.66
CA LEU A 66 3.95 2.74 -3.07
C LEU A 66 3.27 3.25 -4.33
N ARG A 67 2.76 2.33 -5.12
CA ARG A 67 1.94 2.64 -6.29
C ARG A 67 0.77 1.67 -6.35
N ALA A 68 -0.43 2.22 -6.44
CA ALA A 68 -1.64 1.45 -6.66
C ALA A 68 -2.21 1.79 -8.01
N THR A 69 -2.55 0.78 -8.78
CA THR A 69 -3.26 0.92 -10.05
C THR A 69 -4.52 0.09 -9.99
N VAL A 70 -5.66 0.73 -10.22
CA VAL A 70 -6.96 0.07 -10.27
C VAL A 70 -7.55 0.31 -11.65
N ALA A 71 -7.78 -0.75 -12.38
CA ALA A 71 -8.34 -0.68 -13.73
C ALA A 71 -8.99 -2.01 -14.09
N ASN A 72 -10.16 -1.93 -14.73
CA ASN A 72 -10.83 -3.10 -15.32
C ASN A 72 -11.04 -4.27 -14.34
N GLY A 73 -11.36 -3.97 -13.08
CA GLY A 73 -11.58 -4.99 -12.05
C GLY A 73 -10.31 -5.60 -11.49
N VAL A 74 -9.16 -4.97 -11.69
CA VAL A 74 -7.85 -5.44 -11.23
C VAL A 74 -7.16 -4.37 -10.38
N LEU A 75 -6.69 -4.78 -9.22
CA LEU A 75 -5.82 -4.00 -8.36
C LEU A 75 -4.37 -4.48 -8.55
N ARG A 76 -3.47 -3.55 -8.81
CA ARG A 76 -2.03 -3.79 -8.81
C ARG A 76 -1.38 -2.92 -7.76
N LEU A 77 -0.68 -3.53 -6.81
CA LEU A 77 0.11 -2.85 -5.80
C LEU A 77 1.58 -3.09 -6.06
N GLN A 78 2.36 -2.02 -6.04
CA GLN A 78 3.80 -2.06 -6.23
C GLN A 78 4.48 -1.22 -5.15
N ALA A 79 5.64 -1.68 -4.69
CA ALA A 79 6.47 -0.95 -3.73
C ALA A 79 7.83 -0.69 -4.35
N SER A 80 8.41 0.47 -4.06
CA SER A 80 9.73 0.83 -4.59
C SER A 80 10.62 1.36 -3.47
N ALA A 81 11.85 0.85 -3.42
CA ALA A 81 12.87 1.35 -2.51
C ALA A 81 13.60 2.58 -3.09
N ASP A 82 13.70 2.69 -4.41
CA ASP A 82 14.50 3.71 -5.09
C ASP A 82 13.70 4.69 -5.96
N GLY A 83 12.42 4.44 -6.15
CA GLY A 83 11.57 5.24 -7.04
C GLY A 83 11.73 4.94 -8.52
N LYS A 84 12.56 3.96 -8.89
CA LYS A 84 12.87 3.60 -10.28
C LYS A 84 12.32 2.24 -10.64
N LEU A 85 12.58 1.22 -9.83
CA LEU A 85 12.04 -0.12 -9.99
C LEU A 85 10.84 -0.31 -9.08
N TRP A 86 9.78 -0.89 -9.63
CA TRP A 86 8.49 -1.06 -8.98
C TRP A 86 8.05 -2.52 -8.98
N PRO A 87 8.71 -3.38 -8.21
CA PRO A 87 8.31 -4.77 -8.12
C PRO A 87 6.88 -4.94 -7.63
N LEU A 88 6.24 -5.98 -8.11
CA LEU A 88 4.88 -6.32 -7.74
C LEU A 88 4.80 -6.73 -6.27
N MET A 89 3.89 -6.11 -5.54
CA MET A 89 3.55 -6.46 -4.17
C MET A 89 2.30 -7.35 -4.14
N ARG A 90 1.29 -6.99 -4.92
CA ARG A 90 0.04 -7.74 -4.99
C ARG A 90 -0.68 -7.47 -6.31
N LEU A 91 -1.26 -8.51 -6.87
CA LEU A 91 -2.21 -8.44 -7.98
C LEU A 91 -3.47 -9.17 -7.54
N ALA A 92 -4.60 -8.50 -7.59
CA ALA A 92 -5.86 -9.08 -7.10
C ALA A 92 -7.06 -8.57 -7.88
N PRO A 93 -8.14 -9.35 -7.96
CA PRO A 93 -9.44 -8.82 -8.37
C PRO A 93 -9.87 -7.71 -7.40
N PHE A 94 -10.45 -6.66 -7.93
CA PHE A 94 -11.02 -5.58 -7.12
C PHE A 94 -12.32 -5.11 -7.76
N PRO A 95 -13.39 -4.88 -6.98
CA PRO A 95 -14.68 -4.55 -7.57
C PRO A 95 -14.62 -3.30 -8.43
N ARG A 96 -15.33 -3.32 -9.54
CA ARG A 96 -15.53 -2.13 -10.37
C ARG A 96 -16.50 -1.19 -9.65
N ALA A 97 -16.19 0.08 -9.68
CA ALA A 97 -17.04 1.11 -9.08
C ALA A 97 -17.01 2.37 -9.94
N SER A 98 -18.04 3.20 -9.80
CA SER A 98 -18.11 4.49 -10.49
C SER A 98 -17.07 5.48 -9.94
N SER A 99 -16.63 5.29 -8.69
CA SER A 99 -15.60 6.11 -8.06
C SER A 99 -14.90 5.34 -6.96
N TYR A 100 -13.67 5.76 -6.66
CA TYR A 100 -12.86 5.23 -5.56
C TYR A 100 -12.40 6.39 -4.69
N LEU A 101 -12.42 6.20 -3.38
CA LEU A 101 -11.74 7.09 -2.44
C LEU A 101 -10.32 6.58 -2.23
N VAL A 102 -9.34 7.45 -2.39
CA VAL A 102 -7.93 7.10 -2.30
C VAL A 102 -7.24 8.08 -1.38
N GLY A 103 -6.42 7.57 -0.47
CA GLY A 103 -5.71 8.43 0.47
C GLY A 103 -4.57 7.74 1.18
N PRO A 104 -3.80 8.52 1.95
CA PRO A 104 -2.79 7.97 2.84
C PRO A 104 -3.45 7.22 4.00
N MET A 105 -2.73 6.26 4.54
CA MET A 105 -3.17 5.45 5.68
C MET A 105 -2.04 5.35 6.69
N ALA A 106 -2.35 5.55 7.96
CA ALA A 106 -1.45 5.27 9.07
C ALA A 106 -2.25 4.70 10.24
N CYS A 107 -1.65 3.78 10.98
CA CYS A 107 -2.31 3.12 12.09
C CYS A 107 -1.27 2.64 13.12
N THR A 108 -1.56 2.84 14.41
CA THR A 108 -0.72 2.35 15.50
C THR A 108 -1.61 1.76 16.58
N PRO A 109 -2.08 0.50 16.44
CA PRO A 109 -3.03 -0.08 17.40
C PRO A 109 -2.41 -0.32 18.78
N GLU A 110 -1.08 -0.44 18.89
CA GLU A 110 -0.40 -0.82 20.14
C GLU A 110 0.32 0.33 20.83
N ARG A 111 0.40 1.52 20.22
CA ARG A 111 1.08 2.68 20.80
C ARG A 111 0.60 3.99 20.21
N ALA A 112 1.01 5.10 20.84
CA ALA A 112 0.92 6.44 20.28
C ALA A 112 2.31 6.93 19.85
N GLY A 113 2.36 8.00 19.06
CA GLY A 113 3.58 8.74 18.75
C GLY A 113 4.29 8.38 17.45
N LEU A 114 3.76 7.46 16.63
CA LEU A 114 4.30 7.27 15.30
C LEU A 114 4.04 8.52 14.44
N LYS A 115 5.11 9.08 13.90
CA LYS A 115 5.02 10.16 12.92
C LYS A 115 5.29 9.60 11.53
N VAL A 116 4.39 9.86 10.60
CA VAL A 116 4.53 9.46 9.20
C VAL A 116 4.44 10.69 8.31
N VAL A 117 5.34 10.81 7.37
CA VAL A 117 5.35 11.88 6.38
C VAL A 117 5.02 11.30 5.02
N PHE A 118 3.98 11.82 4.40
CA PHE A 118 3.57 11.47 3.05
C PHE A 118 3.91 12.63 2.11
N SER A 119 4.53 12.33 0.99
CA SER A 119 4.86 13.32 -0.03
C SER A 119 4.63 12.77 -1.43
N SER A 120 4.54 13.66 -2.43
CA SER A 120 4.34 13.28 -3.82
C SER A 120 3.08 12.43 -4.07
N PHE A 121 2.03 12.69 -3.30
CA PHE A 121 0.76 11.99 -3.44
C PHE A 121 0.03 12.50 -4.69
N ARG A 122 -0.08 11.67 -5.72
CA ARG A 122 -0.67 12.04 -7.00
C ARG A 122 -1.71 11.03 -7.46
N LEU A 123 -2.79 11.53 -8.04
CA LEU A 123 -3.74 10.73 -8.78
C LEU A 123 -3.50 10.92 -10.27
N THR A 124 -3.35 9.84 -11.00
CA THR A 124 -3.14 9.82 -12.44
C THR A 124 -4.08 8.81 -13.09
N PRO A 125 -4.29 8.86 -14.40
CA PRO A 125 -4.90 7.73 -15.09
C PRO A 125 -4.12 6.45 -14.83
N PRO A 126 -4.76 5.26 -14.92
CA PRO A 126 -4.06 4.00 -14.74
C PRO A 126 -2.86 3.88 -15.66
N LEU A 127 -1.76 3.34 -15.14
CA LEU A 127 -0.58 3.06 -15.94
C LEU A 127 -0.89 1.96 -16.94
N GLY A 128 -0.65 2.21 -18.22
CA GLY A 128 -0.80 1.22 -19.28
C GLY A 128 0.41 0.31 -19.46
N LYS A 129 1.12 -0.01 -18.38
CA LYS A 129 2.34 -0.83 -18.42
C LYS A 129 2.03 -2.30 -18.25
N ASP A 130 2.76 -3.14 -18.97
CA ASP A 130 2.72 -4.58 -18.78
C ASP A 130 3.13 -4.96 -17.35
N LEU A 131 2.63 -6.11 -16.88
CA LEU A 131 2.85 -6.57 -15.51
C LEU A 131 4.34 -6.69 -15.15
N HIS A 132 5.15 -7.09 -16.11
CA HIS A 132 6.59 -7.30 -15.89
C HIS A 132 7.46 -6.10 -16.32
N ASP A 133 6.86 -5.01 -16.73
CA ASP A 133 7.56 -3.74 -16.95
C ASP A 133 7.66 -3.01 -15.60
N LEU A 134 8.77 -3.18 -14.92
CA LEU A 134 9.00 -2.67 -13.57
C LEU A 134 9.55 -1.25 -13.53
N GLY A 135 9.83 -0.67 -14.67
CA GLY A 135 10.41 0.68 -14.79
C GLY A 135 9.43 1.85 -14.60
#